data_ee8384887fd608838703691d3810c987
#
_entry.id   ee8384887fd608838703691d3810c987
#
_cell.length_a   1.000
_cell.length_b   1.000
_cell.length_c   1.000
_cell.angle_alpha   90.00
_cell.angle_beta   90.00
_cell.angle_gamma   90.00
#
_symmetry.space_group_name_H-M   'P 1'
#
loop_
_entity.id
_entity.type
_entity.pdbx_description
1 polymer ?
#
loop_
_entity_poly.entity_id
_entity_poly.type
_entity_poly.pdbx_seq_one_letter_code
_entity_poly.pdbx_strand_id
1 'polypeptide(L)'
;MQTREDILAALRELKPAIAGRYKLRSMALFGSYARGDQTPESDVDVLVDVDPAIGLDFVDLAETIENRLGIKTDVVPADGVKPRYRAVIQKDLVYV
;
A
#
# COMPACT_ATOMS: atom_id res chain seq x y z
N MET A 1 12.32 14.64 1.52
CA MET A 1 10.96 14.09 1.29
C MET A 1 11.01 13.10 0.15
N GLN A 2 10.33 11.96 0.31
CA GLN A 2 10.31 10.95 -0.74
C GLN A 2 9.34 11.35 -1.85
N THR A 3 9.68 10.98 -3.09
CA THR A 3 8.84 11.21 -4.26
C THR A 3 7.95 10.01 -4.52
N ARG A 4 6.96 10.19 -5.40
CA ARG A 4 6.13 9.08 -5.90
C ARG A 4 7.02 7.95 -6.46
N GLU A 5 8.00 8.30 -7.25
CA GLU A 5 8.91 7.32 -7.87
C GLU A 5 9.75 6.57 -6.84
N ASP A 6 10.19 7.24 -5.77
CA ASP A 6 10.92 6.61 -4.67
C ASP A 6 10.04 5.56 -3.98
N ILE A 7 8.78 5.92 -3.71
CA ILE A 7 7.83 5.01 -3.07
C ILE A 7 7.52 3.81 -3.97
N LEU A 8 7.25 4.06 -5.25
CA LEU A 8 6.96 2.98 -6.20
C LEU A 8 8.13 2.02 -6.35
N ALA A 9 9.35 2.55 -6.42
CA ALA A 9 10.55 1.72 -6.53
C ALA A 9 10.72 0.83 -5.29
N ALA A 10 10.53 1.40 -4.10
CA ALA A 10 10.62 0.65 -2.85
C ALA A 10 9.55 -0.44 -2.76
N LEU A 11 8.31 -0.14 -3.15
CA LEU A 11 7.24 -1.11 -3.14
C LEU A 11 7.47 -2.24 -4.15
N ARG A 12 7.98 -1.91 -5.35
CA ARG A 12 8.30 -2.93 -6.36
C ARG A 12 9.39 -3.87 -5.88
N GLU A 13 10.39 -3.34 -5.21
CA GLU A 13 11.49 -4.13 -4.66
C GLU A 13 11.00 -5.03 -3.52
N LEU A 14 10.12 -4.51 -2.67
CA LEU A 14 9.60 -5.24 -1.51
C LEU A 14 8.63 -6.35 -1.91
N LYS A 15 7.81 -6.15 -2.93
CA LYS A 15 6.71 -7.06 -3.28
C LYS A 15 7.13 -8.52 -3.41
N PRO A 16 8.19 -8.89 -4.16
CA PRO A 16 8.58 -10.31 -4.25
C PRO A 16 8.92 -10.93 -2.90
N ALA A 17 9.51 -10.14 -1.99
CA ALA A 17 9.93 -10.64 -0.69
C ALA A 17 8.74 -10.94 0.23
N ILE A 18 7.62 -10.23 0.08
CA ILE A 18 6.46 -10.37 0.96
C ILE A 18 5.31 -11.16 0.33
N ALA A 19 5.25 -11.26 -1.00
CA ALA A 19 4.12 -11.85 -1.69
C ALA A 19 3.84 -13.30 -1.27
N GLY A 20 4.88 -14.13 -1.18
CA GLY A 20 4.74 -15.52 -0.76
C GLY A 20 4.41 -15.65 0.71
N ARG A 21 5.10 -14.88 1.56
CA ARG A 21 4.94 -14.96 3.01
C ARG A 21 3.52 -14.60 3.47
N TYR A 22 2.93 -13.58 2.87
CA TYR A 22 1.62 -13.07 3.27
C TYR A 22 0.51 -13.43 2.30
N LYS A 23 0.79 -14.25 1.30
CA LYS A 23 -0.18 -14.60 0.24
C LYS A 23 -0.76 -13.35 -0.41
N LEU A 24 0.11 -12.41 -0.72
CA LEU A 24 -0.22 -11.15 -1.36
C LEU A 24 -0.45 -11.37 -2.85
N ARG A 25 -1.65 -11.02 -3.33
CA ARG A 25 -2.00 -11.15 -4.75
C ARG A 25 -1.67 -9.91 -5.55
N SER A 26 -1.88 -8.74 -4.96
CA SER A 26 -1.55 -7.47 -5.60
C SER A 26 -1.30 -6.40 -4.56
N MET A 27 -0.60 -5.36 -4.97
CA MET A 27 -0.30 -4.20 -4.15
C MET A 27 -0.30 -2.97 -5.04
N ALA A 28 -0.90 -1.88 -4.54
CA ALA A 28 -1.00 -0.64 -5.29
C ALA A 28 -0.82 0.56 -4.38
N LEU A 29 -0.24 1.61 -4.93
CA LEU A 29 -0.17 2.92 -4.29
C LEU A 29 -1.43 3.71 -4.66
N PHE A 30 -1.99 4.43 -3.70
CA PHE A 30 -3.08 5.36 -3.98
C PHE A 30 -2.94 6.62 -3.12
N GLY A 31 -3.89 7.52 -3.24
CA GLY A 31 -3.89 8.75 -2.45
C GLY A 31 -2.90 9.80 -2.95
N SER A 32 -2.46 10.69 -2.04
CA SER A 32 -1.68 11.86 -2.42
C SER A 32 -0.34 11.53 -3.08
N TYR A 33 0.36 10.51 -2.60
CA TYR A 33 1.62 10.09 -3.22
C TYR A 33 1.42 9.54 -4.63
N ALA A 34 0.30 8.84 -4.88
CA ALA A 34 -0.01 8.33 -6.22
C ALA A 34 -0.34 9.47 -7.18
N ARG A 35 -1.05 10.51 -6.69
CA ARG A 35 -1.37 11.69 -7.50
C ARG A 35 -0.19 12.63 -7.69
N GLY A 36 0.81 12.55 -6.80
CA GLY A 36 1.96 13.46 -6.83
C GLY A 36 1.71 14.79 -6.13
N ASP A 37 0.63 14.90 -5.35
CA ASP A 37 0.29 16.12 -4.62
C ASP A 37 0.55 16.02 -3.11
N GLN A 38 1.42 15.10 -2.71
CA GLN A 38 1.79 14.91 -1.32
C GLN A 38 2.47 16.13 -0.72
N THR A 39 2.26 16.29 0.59
CA THR A 39 2.93 17.30 1.41
C THR A 39 3.82 16.60 2.43
N PRO A 40 4.67 17.32 3.19
CA PRO A 40 5.48 16.70 4.24
C PRO A 40 4.67 15.98 5.32
N GLU A 41 3.39 16.31 5.48
CA GLU A 41 2.49 15.69 6.45
C GLU A 41 1.71 14.53 5.87
N SER A 42 1.81 14.25 4.57
CA SER A 42 1.06 13.17 3.93
C SER A 42 1.56 11.81 4.37
N ASP A 43 0.61 10.88 4.59
CA ASP A 43 0.90 9.46 4.77
C ASP A 43 0.95 8.78 3.40
N VAL A 44 1.66 7.66 3.33
CA VAL A 44 1.65 6.81 2.14
C VAL A 44 0.45 5.86 2.24
N ASP A 45 -0.37 5.79 1.22
CA ASP A 45 -1.55 4.92 1.18
C ASP A 45 -1.29 3.74 0.25
N VAL A 46 -1.37 2.53 0.80
CA VAL A 46 -1.10 1.28 0.06
C VAL A 46 -2.30 0.35 0.16
N LEU A 47 -2.80 -0.08 -0.99
CA LEU A 47 -3.87 -1.07 -1.07
C LEU A 47 -3.24 -2.44 -1.32
N VAL A 48 -3.62 -3.43 -0.51
CA VAL A 48 -3.11 -4.80 -0.64
C VAL A 48 -4.27 -5.77 -0.82
N ASP A 49 -4.13 -6.68 -1.78
CA ASP A 49 -5.07 -7.77 -1.97
C ASP A 49 -4.45 -9.04 -1.38
N VAL A 50 -4.97 -9.45 -0.23
CA VAL A 50 -4.48 -10.59 0.54
C VAL A 50 -5.64 -11.52 0.86
N ASP A 51 -5.31 -12.76 1.24
CA ASP A 51 -6.31 -13.71 1.70
C ASP A 51 -7.03 -13.14 2.93
N PRO A 52 -8.40 -13.11 2.93
CA PRO A 52 -9.15 -12.67 4.11
C PRO A 52 -8.83 -13.44 5.39
N ALA A 53 -8.31 -14.66 5.28
CA ALA A 53 -7.91 -15.47 6.42
C ALA A 53 -6.56 -15.09 7.01
N ILE A 54 -5.91 -14.03 6.50
CA ILE A 54 -4.59 -13.58 6.96
C ILE A 54 -4.55 -13.30 8.47
N GLY A 55 -5.66 -12.80 9.03
CA GLY A 55 -5.74 -12.56 10.48
C GLY A 55 -4.71 -11.55 10.96
N LEU A 56 -4.07 -11.85 12.10
CA LEU A 56 -3.08 -10.96 12.73
C LEU A 56 -1.82 -10.77 11.88
N ASP A 57 -1.55 -11.63 10.93
CA ASP A 57 -0.42 -11.46 10.02
C ASP A 57 -0.56 -10.19 9.17
N PHE A 58 -1.77 -9.64 9.04
CA PHE A 58 -1.99 -8.37 8.37
C PHE A 58 -1.25 -7.22 9.08
N VAL A 59 -1.24 -7.24 10.41
CA VAL A 59 -0.52 -6.21 11.19
C VAL A 59 0.98 -6.30 10.90
N ASP A 60 1.51 -7.51 10.86
CA ASP A 60 2.93 -7.74 10.55
C ASP A 60 3.26 -7.27 9.13
N LEU A 61 2.38 -7.54 8.16
CA LEU A 61 2.53 -7.08 6.79
C LEU A 61 2.58 -5.54 6.73
N ALA A 62 1.63 -4.88 7.39
CA ALA A 62 1.56 -3.43 7.41
C ALA A 62 2.83 -2.81 8.02
N GLU A 63 3.32 -3.36 9.13
CA GLU A 63 4.55 -2.89 9.77
C GLU A 63 5.77 -3.11 8.86
N THR A 64 5.82 -4.24 8.17
CA THR A 64 6.92 -4.55 7.25
C THR A 64 6.98 -3.50 6.12
N ILE A 65 5.83 -3.15 5.55
CA ILE A 65 5.76 -2.14 4.49
C ILE A 65 6.18 -0.77 5.04
N GLU A 66 5.64 -0.38 6.18
CA GLU A 66 5.96 0.92 6.78
C GLU A 66 7.44 1.03 7.13
N ASN A 67 8.02 -0.02 7.72
CA ASN A 67 9.44 -0.04 8.06
C ASN A 67 10.32 0.08 6.83
N ARG A 68 9.93 -0.58 5.73
CA ARG A 68 10.72 -0.51 4.49
C ARG A 68 10.67 0.88 3.87
N LEU A 69 9.52 1.56 3.94
CA LEU A 69 9.38 2.90 3.40
C LEU A 69 9.98 3.97 4.30
N GLY A 70 10.05 3.73 5.61
CA GLY A 70 10.60 4.68 6.58
C GLY A 70 9.72 5.91 6.78
N ILE A 71 8.43 5.83 6.42
CA ILE A 71 7.47 6.92 6.52
C ILE A 71 6.13 6.32 6.94
N LYS A 72 5.32 7.10 7.64
CA LYS A 72 4.01 6.63 8.08
C LYS A 72 3.18 6.15 6.89
N THR A 73 2.71 4.91 6.97
CA THR A 73 2.04 4.23 5.87
C THR A 73 0.71 3.65 6.35
N ASP A 74 -0.33 3.94 5.60
CA ASP A 74 -1.67 3.40 5.84
C ASP A 74 -1.89 2.24 4.86
N VAL A 75 -1.89 1.02 5.39
CA VAL A 75 -2.05 -0.20 4.58
C VAL A 75 -3.48 -0.68 4.71
N VAL A 76 -4.20 -0.73 3.59
CA VAL A 76 -5.62 -1.02 3.54
C VAL A 76 -5.85 -2.33 2.79
N PRO A 77 -6.59 -3.30 3.37
CA PRO A 77 -6.95 -4.51 2.64
C PRO A 77 -8.02 -4.20 1.59
N ALA A 78 -7.86 -4.75 0.39
CA ALA A 78 -8.77 -4.46 -0.73
C ALA A 78 -10.21 -4.83 -0.42
N ASP A 79 -10.43 -5.96 0.26
CA ASP A 79 -11.77 -6.43 0.62
C ASP A 79 -12.41 -5.64 1.79
N GLY A 80 -11.60 -4.83 2.49
CA GLY A 80 -12.09 -3.98 3.57
C GLY A 80 -12.57 -2.60 3.11
N VAL A 81 -12.43 -2.28 1.83
CA VAL A 81 -12.82 -0.97 1.30
C VAL A 81 -14.32 -0.96 1.01
N LYS A 82 -15.03 -0.01 1.62
CA LYS A 82 -16.47 0.15 1.37
C LYS A 82 -16.72 0.56 -0.08
N PRO A 83 -17.81 0.07 -0.71
CA PRO A 83 -18.06 0.34 -2.14
C PRO A 83 -18.03 1.82 -2.51
N ARG A 84 -18.52 2.70 -1.65
CA ARG A 84 -18.54 4.14 -1.91
C ARG A 84 -17.15 4.77 -2.03
N TYR A 85 -16.14 4.14 -1.42
CA TYR A 85 -14.76 4.62 -1.47
C TYR A 85 -13.95 3.98 -2.59
N ARG A 86 -14.40 2.84 -3.12
CA ARG A 86 -13.69 2.14 -4.20
C ARG A 86 -13.52 2.99 -5.44
N ALA A 87 -14.58 3.68 -5.84
CA ALA A 87 -14.54 4.53 -7.03
C ALA A 87 -13.52 5.66 -6.88
N VAL A 88 -13.40 6.22 -5.66
CA VAL A 88 -12.42 7.28 -5.37
C VAL A 88 -11.00 6.72 -5.41
N ILE A 89 -10.77 5.58 -4.76
CA ILE A 89 -9.46 4.94 -4.71
C ILE A 89 -8.99 4.50 -6.09
N GLN A 90 -9.89 3.92 -6.89
CA GLN A 90 -9.56 3.40 -8.22
C GLN A 90 -8.98 4.45 -9.15
N LYS A 91 -9.36 5.71 -8.99
CA LYS A 91 -8.85 6.80 -9.84
C LYS A 91 -7.35 6.99 -9.67
N ASP A 92 -6.83 6.66 -8.50
CA ASP A 92 -5.44 6.95 -8.13
C ASP A 92 -4.56 5.70 -8.10
N LEU A 93 -5.12 4.50 -8.28
CA LEU A 93 -4.36 3.25 -8.12
C LEU A 93 -3.21 3.14 -9.11
N VAL A 94 -2.02 2.88 -8.56
CA VAL A 94 -0.83 2.56 -9.34
C VAL A 94 -0.30 1.23 -8.82
N TYR A 95 -0.53 0.17 -9.59
CA TYR A 95 -0.09 -1.19 -9.19
C TYR A 95 1.41 -1.34 -9.33
N VAL A 96 1.97 -2.12 -8.41
CA VAL A 96 3.39 -2.47 -8.44
C VAL A 96 3.58 -3.96 -8.66
#